data_ccf84833bfc7d6b1d63d10f8bb6df34c
#
_entry.id   ccf84833bfc7d6b1d63d10f8bb6df34c
#
_cell.length_a   1.000
_cell.length_b   1.000
_cell.length_c   1.000
_cell.angle_alpha   90.00
_cell.angle_beta   90.00
_cell.angle_gamma   90.00
#
_symmetry.space_group_name_H-M   'P 1'
#
loop_
_entity.id
_entity.type
_entity.pdbx_description
1 polymer ?
#
loop_
_entity_poly.entity_id
_entity_poly.type
_entity_poly.pdbx_seq_one_letter_code
_entity_poly.pdbx_strand_id
1 'polypeptide(L)'
;MPETQRVLNEWLKTNRMPTEGLRSKDWNEFARDGVPPLDFVITVCDNAAGEVCPVWPGQPMTAHWGVPDPAAVEACDEDKRRAISETSRVLLNRLRIFVSLPLDKLDRLSLQNKLRDIGKARV
;
A
#
# COMPACT_ATOMS: atom_id res chain seq x y z
N MET A 1 13.30 1.81 8.75
CA MET A 1 13.52 2.51 10.02
C MET A 1 13.19 1.60 11.17
N PRO A 2 14.19 1.26 12.01
CA PRO A 2 13.99 0.24 13.05
C PRO A 2 12.92 0.61 14.08
N GLU A 3 12.89 1.89 14.50
CA GLU A 3 11.93 2.34 15.51
C GLU A 3 10.49 2.31 15.01
N THR A 4 10.27 2.76 13.78
CA THR A 4 8.94 2.72 13.17
C THR A 4 8.51 1.28 12.96
N GLN A 5 9.42 0.40 12.54
CA GLN A 5 9.13 -1.03 12.38
C GLN A 5 8.71 -1.66 13.69
N ARG A 6 9.37 -1.31 14.81
CA ARG A 6 9.01 -1.80 16.13
C ARG A 6 7.60 -1.36 16.52
N VAL A 7 7.30 -0.08 16.38
CA VAL A 7 5.97 0.46 16.71
C VAL A 7 4.89 -0.17 15.82
N LEU A 8 5.18 -0.35 14.53
CA LEU A 8 4.26 -1.01 13.60
C LEU A 8 3.97 -2.45 14.03
N ASN A 9 5.01 -3.21 14.39
CA ASN A 9 4.83 -4.59 14.84
C ASN A 9 3.99 -4.67 16.11
N GLU A 10 4.22 -3.78 17.07
CA GLU A 10 3.41 -3.70 18.29
C GLU A 10 1.95 -3.36 17.97
N TRP A 11 1.72 -2.41 17.06
CA TRP A 11 0.37 -2.04 16.64
C TRP A 11 -0.35 -3.21 15.97
N LEU A 12 0.34 -3.93 15.08
CA LEU A 12 -0.22 -5.10 14.41
C LEU A 12 -0.61 -6.18 15.41
N LYS A 13 0.24 -6.48 16.40
CA LYS A 13 -0.07 -7.46 17.45
C LYS A 13 -1.28 -7.05 18.28
N THR A 14 -1.36 -5.78 18.65
CA THR A 14 -2.49 -5.24 19.39
C THR A 14 -3.79 -5.40 18.62
N ASN A 15 -3.74 -5.29 17.31
CA ASN A 15 -4.90 -5.44 16.42
C ASN A 15 -5.06 -6.87 15.89
N ARG A 16 -4.37 -7.83 16.49
CA ARG A 16 -4.45 -9.27 16.20
C ARG A 16 -4.12 -9.60 14.74
N MET A 17 -3.15 -8.89 14.18
CA MET A 17 -2.67 -9.15 12.83
C MET A 17 -1.37 -9.95 12.88
N PRO A 18 -1.16 -10.93 11.99
CA PRO A 18 0.09 -11.69 11.97
C PRO A 18 1.27 -10.81 11.60
N THR A 19 2.41 -11.05 12.26
CA THR A 19 3.64 -10.29 12.02
C THR A 19 4.78 -11.15 11.48
N GLU A 20 4.59 -12.45 11.37
CA GLU A 20 5.63 -13.36 10.87
C GLU A 20 5.96 -13.08 9.42
N GLY A 21 7.26 -13.04 9.12
CA GLY A 21 7.73 -12.86 7.75
C GLY A 21 7.64 -11.44 7.21
N LEU A 22 7.15 -10.49 8.00
CA LEU A 22 7.09 -9.10 7.56
C LEU A 22 8.48 -8.48 7.57
N ARG A 23 8.86 -7.88 6.44
CA ARG A 23 10.13 -7.18 6.28
C ARG A 23 10.02 -6.08 5.26
N SER A 24 10.84 -5.08 5.40
CA SER A 24 11.02 -4.08 4.36
C SER A 24 11.76 -4.73 3.18
N LYS A 25 11.32 -4.48 1.97
CA LYS A 25 11.89 -5.08 0.77
C LYS A 25 11.83 -4.14 -0.41
N ASP A 26 12.74 -4.34 -1.35
CA ASP A 26 12.76 -3.60 -2.61
C ASP A 26 11.66 -4.16 -3.53
N TRP A 27 10.91 -3.27 -4.15
CA TRP A 27 9.83 -3.66 -5.07
C TRP A 27 10.36 -4.42 -6.31
N ASN A 28 11.65 -4.27 -6.64
CA ASN A 28 12.26 -5.05 -7.73
C ASN A 28 12.21 -6.55 -7.49
N GLU A 29 12.04 -7.01 -6.25
CA GLU A 29 11.83 -8.44 -5.97
C GLU A 29 10.64 -9.02 -6.73
N PHE A 30 9.62 -8.20 -6.97
CA PHE A 30 8.40 -8.62 -7.62
C PHE A 30 8.44 -8.45 -9.15
N ALA A 31 9.52 -7.87 -9.67
CA ALA A 31 9.73 -7.66 -11.11
C ALA A 31 10.72 -8.66 -11.70
N ARG A 32 11.25 -9.59 -10.90
CA ARG A 32 12.23 -10.59 -11.37
C ARG A 32 11.58 -11.65 -12.24
N ASP A 33 12.38 -12.24 -13.11
CA ASP A 33 11.98 -13.42 -13.87
C ASP A 33 11.61 -14.57 -12.91
N GLY A 34 10.53 -15.28 -13.22
CA GLY A 34 10.08 -16.41 -12.42
C GLY A 34 9.12 -16.03 -11.28
N VAL A 35 8.95 -14.74 -10.98
CA VAL A 35 7.94 -14.27 -10.04
C VAL A 35 6.60 -14.20 -10.76
N PRO A 36 5.48 -14.64 -10.15
CA PRO A 36 4.17 -14.52 -10.77
C PRO A 36 3.87 -13.07 -11.15
N PRO A 37 3.29 -12.80 -12.35
CA PRO A 37 2.96 -11.45 -12.75
C PRO A 37 1.96 -10.80 -11.78
N LEU A 38 2.15 -9.51 -11.51
CA LEU A 38 1.21 -8.74 -10.71
C LEU A 38 0.08 -8.23 -11.59
N ASP A 39 -1.12 -8.21 -11.07
CA ASP A 39 -2.27 -7.62 -11.75
C ASP A 39 -2.37 -6.12 -11.48
N PHE A 40 -1.99 -5.70 -10.28
CA PHE A 40 -2.08 -4.32 -9.83
C PHE A 40 -0.84 -3.91 -9.07
N VAL A 41 -0.38 -2.69 -9.30
CA VAL A 41 0.70 -2.06 -8.51
C VAL A 41 0.18 -0.72 -8.03
N ILE A 42 0.09 -0.56 -6.71
CA ILE A 42 -0.45 0.63 -6.09
C ILE A 42 0.62 1.25 -5.21
N THR A 43 1.03 2.48 -5.51
CA THR A 43 1.95 3.23 -4.67
C THR A 43 1.17 4.03 -3.64
N VAL A 44 1.71 4.16 -2.44
CA VAL A 44 0.98 4.76 -1.31
C VAL A 44 1.66 5.99 -0.72
N CYS A 45 2.93 6.23 -1.02
CA CYS A 45 3.60 7.46 -0.60
C CYS A 45 4.17 8.19 -1.81
N ASP A 46 4.32 9.52 -1.69
CA ASP A 46 4.77 10.35 -2.80
C ASP A 46 6.21 10.02 -3.22
N ASN A 47 7.05 9.62 -2.28
CA ASN A 47 8.42 9.19 -2.59
C ASN A 47 8.44 7.98 -3.51
N ALA A 48 7.58 6.99 -3.25
CA ALA A 48 7.46 5.81 -4.11
C ALA A 48 6.97 6.17 -5.50
N ALA A 49 6.05 7.12 -5.61
CA ALA A 49 5.55 7.59 -6.90
C ALA A 49 6.62 8.31 -7.71
N GLY A 50 7.59 8.95 -7.03
CA GLY A 50 8.71 9.66 -7.67
C GLY A 50 9.91 8.78 -8.00
N GLU A 51 9.96 7.55 -7.54
CA GLU A 51 11.05 6.63 -7.83
C GLU A 51 10.94 6.05 -9.24
N VAL A 52 12.09 5.61 -9.78
CA VAL A 52 12.10 4.92 -11.06
C VAL A 52 11.42 3.57 -10.89
N CYS A 53 10.25 3.44 -11.51
CA CYS A 53 9.47 2.23 -11.44
C CYS A 53 10.12 1.11 -12.25
N PRO A 54 10.22 -0.12 -11.73
CA PRO A 54 10.71 -1.24 -12.53
C PRO A 54 9.76 -1.53 -13.70
N VAL A 55 10.29 -2.20 -14.72
CA VAL A 55 9.45 -2.72 -15.80
C VAL A 55 8.78 -4.00 -15.29
N TRP A 56 7.48 -3.91 -15.06
CA TRP A 56 6.71 -5.03 -14.49
C TRP A 56 6.33 -6.03 -15.57
N PRO A 57 6.61 -7.33 -15.39
CA PRO A 57 6.11 -8.37 -16.30
C PRO A 57 4.57 -8.37 -16.32
N GLY A 58 3.98 -8.53 -17.51
CA GLY A 58 2.53 -8.62 -17.64
C GLY A 58 1.79 -7.29 -17.66
N GLN A 59 2.48 -6.17 -17.59
CA GLN A 59 1.90 -4.82 -17.64
C GLN A 59 0.74 -4.63 -16.66
N PRO A 60 1.00 -4.71 -15.34
CA PRO A 60 -0.05 -4.53 -14.35
C PRO A 60 -0.66 -3.14 -14.41
N MET A 61 -1.90 -3.03 -14.00
CA MET A 61 -2.56 -1.75 -13.83
C MET A 61 -1.94 -1.01 -12.65
N THR A 62 -1.64 0.28 -12.79
CA THR A 62 -0.98 1.05 -11.75
C THR A 62 -1.87 2.18 -11.26
N ALA A 63 -1.77 2.50 -9.98
CA ALA A 63 -2.46 3.63 -9.37
C ALA A 63 -1.64 4.18 -8.21
N HIS A 64 -1.90 5.42 -7.84
CA HIS A 64 -1.28 6.04 -6.67
C HIS A 64 -2.37 6.41 -5.66
N TRP A 65 -2.27 5.81 -4.47
CA TRP A 65 -3.19 6.06 -3.36
C TRP A 65 -2.43 6.78 -2.24
N GLY A 66 -2.06 8.03 -2.47
CA GLY A 66 -1.19 8.77 -1.57
C GLY A 66 -1.74 8.90 -0.15
N VAL A 67 -0.88 8.59 0.83
CA VAL A 67 -1.12 8.85 2.25
C VAL A 67 0.17 9.42 2.83
N PRO A 68 0.09 10.20 3.92
CA PRO A 68 1.31 10.59 4.64
C PRO A 68 2.08 9.36 5.10
N ASP A 69 3.40 9.38 4.95
CA ASP A 69 4.25 8.26 5.37
C ASP A 69 4.39 8.25 6.89
N PRO A 70 3.86 7.23 7.59
CA PRO A 70 3.99 7.17 9.04
C PRO A 70 5.46 6.98 9.49
N ALA A 71 6.34 6.48 8.62
CA ALA A 71 7.75 6.35 8.91
C ALA A 71 8.46 7.71 8.99
N ALA A 72 7.88 8.77 8.44
CA ALA A 72 8.43 10.11 8.49
C ALA A 72 8.15 10.84 9.81
N VAL A 73 7.33 10.25 10.69
CA VAL A 73 7.02 10.84 12.00
C VAL A 73 8.23 10.66 12.94
N GLU A 74 8.81 11.76 13.35
CA GLU A 74 10.00 11.81 14.21
C GLU A 74 9.66 12.20 15.64
N ALA A 75 8.50 11.82 16.13
CA ALA A 75 8.03 12.16 17.46
C ALA A 75 8.06 10.93 18.38
N CYS A 76 7.34 10.98 19.48
CA CYS A 76 7.27 9.87 20.42
C CYS A 76 6.51 8.67 19.87
N ASP A 77 6.61 7.54 20.55
CA ASP A 77 5.95 6.29 20.13
C ASP A 77 4.44 6.45 19.99
N GLU A 78 3.82 7.25 20.85
CA GLU A 78 2.37 7.48 20.76
C GLU A 78 1.98 8.18 19.47
N ASP A 79 2.75 9.19 19.06
CA ASP A 79 2.51 9.89 17.80
C ASP A 79 2.72 8.96 16.60
N LYS A 80 3.72 8.09 16.69
CA LYS A 80 3.97 7.08 15.65
C LYS A 80 2.80 6.09 15.55
N ARG A 81 2.28 5.63 16.69
CA ARG A 81 1.09 4.74 16.71
C ARG A 81 -0.12 5.43 16.10
N ARG A 82 -0.32 6.70 16.42
CA ARG A 82 -1.44 7.48 15.87
C ARG A 82 -1.32 7.61 14.35
N ALA A 83 -0.14 7.90 13.84
CA ALA A 83 0.12 7.98 12.40
C ALA A 83 -0.12 6.63 11.71
N ILE A 84 0.33 5.53 12.30
CA ILE A 84 0.09 4.18 11.79
C ILE A 84 -1.39 3.85 11.78
N SER A 85 -2.11 4.14 12.86
CA SER A 85 -3.55 3.92 12.96
C SER A 85 -4.32 4.67 11.89
N GLU A 86 -4.01 5.94 11.70
CA GLU A 86 -4.67 6.78 10.69
C GLU A 86 -4.40 6.29 9.28
N THR A 87 -3.14 5.98 8.96
CA THR A 87 -2.76 5.43 7.67
C THR A 87 -3.47 4.10 7.42
N SER A 88 -3.50 3.23 8.43
CA SER A 88 -4.16 1.93 8.33
C SER A 88 -5.66 2.07 8.09
N ARG A 89 -6.31 3.02 8.76
CA ARG A 89 -7.72 3.29 8.56
C ARG A 89 -8.02 3.68 7.12
N VAL A 90 -7.25 4.60 6.58
CA VAL A 90 -7.45 5.08 5.21
C VAL A 90 -7.20 3.95 4.20
N LEU A 91 -6.09 3.24 4.33
CA LEU A 91 -5.74 2.15 3.40
C LEU A 91 -6.73 1.00 3.48
N LEU A 92 -7.17 0.61 4.68
CA LEU A 92 -8.17 -0.45 4.83
C LEU A 92 -9.49 -0.09 4.16
N ASN A 93 -9.94 1.15 4.30
CA ASN A 93 -11.16 1.61 3.65
C ASN A 93 -11.05 1.57 2.13
N ARG A 94 -9.91 2.00 1.60
CA ARG A 94 -9.64 1.94 0.16
C ARG A 94 -9.59 0.50 -0.34
N LEU A 95 -8.94 -0.39 0.40
CA LEU A 95 -8.87 -1.81 0.05
C LEU A 95 -10.25 -2.47 0.08
N ARG A 96 -11.10 -2.13 1.06
CA ARG A 96 -12.47 -2.63 1.11
C ARG A 96 -13.27 -2.25 -0.11
N ILE A 97 -13.13 -1.01 -0.57
CA ILE A 97 -13.77 -0.55 -1.81
C ILE A 97 -13.22 -1.32 -2.99
N PHE A 98 -11.92 -1.47 -3.07
CA PHE A 98 -11.24 -2.16 -4.17
C PHE A 98 -11.69 -3.62 -4.30
N VAL A 99 -11.67 -4.37 -3.18
CA VAL A 99 -12.02 -5.80 -3.22
C VAL A 99 -13.51 -6.04 -3.47
N SER A 100 -14.35 -5.02 -3.31
CA SER A 100 -15.78 -5.12 -3.61
C SER A 100 -16.10 -4.84 -5.07
N LEU A 101 -15.13 -4.38 -5.88
CA LEU A 101 -15.36 -4.11 -7.28
C LEU A 101 -15.58 -5.40 -8.06
N PRO A 102 -16.50 -5.42 -9.04
CA PRO A 102 -16.71 -6.57 -9.92
C PRO A 102 -15.61 -6.61 -10.99
N LEU A 103 -14.40 -7.01 -10.60
CA LEU A 103 -13.19 -6.93 -11.44
C LEU A 103 -13.33 -7.67 -12.77
N ASP A 104 -14.04 -8.79 -12.77
CA ASP A 104 -14.28 -9.62 -13.96
C ASP A 104 -15.30 -9.01 -14.93
N LYS A 105 -16.06 -8.00 -14.47
CA LYS A 105 -17.12 -7.36 -15.28
C LYS A 105 -16.74 -5.98 -15.78
N LEU A 106 -15.62 -5.43 -15.28
CA LEU A 106 -15.16 -4.10 -15.68
C LEU A 106 -14.13 -4.21 -16.79
N ASP A 107 -14.26 -3.36 -17.80
CA ASP A 107 -13.20 -3.23 -18.80
C ASP A 107 -11.99 -2.50 -18.19
N ARG A 108 -10.87 -2.53 -18.92
CA ARG A 108 -9.61 -1.99 -18.42
C ARG A 108 -9.69 -0.48 -18.11
N LEU A 109 -10.36 0.27 -18.95
CA LEU A 109 -10.49 1.72 -18.76
C LEU A 109 -11.37 2.06 -17.55
N SER A 110 -12.51 1.39 -17.44
CA SER A 110 -13.41 1.59 -16.28
C SER A 110 -12.73 1.23 -14.98
N LEU A 111 -11.98 0.13 -14.96
CA LEU A 111 -11.25 -0.30 -13.78
C LEU A 111 -10.15 0.70 -13.41
N GLN A 112 -9.41 1.21 -14.40
CA GLN A 112 -8.38 2.23 -14.16
C GLN A 112 -8.98 3.49 -13.55
N ASN A 113 -10.13 3.93 -14.03
CA ASN A 113 -10.82 5.10 -13.50
C ASN A 113 -11.28 4.86 -12.06
N LYS A 114 -11.81 3.68 -11.76
CA LYS A 114 -12.24 3.33 -10.41
C LYS A 114 -11.07 3.27 -9.43
N LEU A 115 -9.94 2.71 -9.84
CA LEU A 115 -8.73 2.69 -9.01
C LEU A 115 -8.26 4.10 -8.67
N ARG A 116 -8.28 4.99 -9.65
CA ARG A 116 -7.91 6.38 -9.44
C ARG A 116 -8.87 7.08 -8.47
N ASP A 117 -10.16 6.86 -8.63
CA ASP A 117 -11.18 7.46 -7.77
C ASP A 117 -11.07 6.98 -6.32
N ILE A 118 -10.76 5.70 -6.11
CA ILE A 118 -10.51 5.15 -4.78
C ILE A 118 -9.37 5.91 -4.10
N GLY A 119 -8.31 6.23 -4.82
CA GLY A 119 -7.18 6.99 -4.29
C GLY A 119 -7.52 8.41 -3.86
N LYS A 120 -8.64 8.95 -4.32
CA LYS A 120 -9.13 10.28 -3.94
C LYS A 120 -10.11 10.22 -2.78
N ALA A 121 -10.58 9.05 -2.40
CA ALA A 121 -11.54 8.89 -1.31
C ALA A 121 -10.92 9.23 0.04
N ARG A 122 -11.57 10.08 0.81
CA ARG A 122 -11.12 10.55 2.13
C ARG A 122 -11.91 9.86 3.25
N VAL A 123 -11.92 8.57 3.25
CA VAL A 123 -12.68 7.80 4.25
C VAL A 123 -11.81 6.97 5.14
#